data_f0d41954a619efa233f57bd2d7b39862
#
_entry.id   f0d41954a619efa233f57bd2d7b39862
#
_cell.length_a   1.000
_cell.length_b   1.000
_cell.length_c   1.000
_cell.angle_alpha   90.00
_cell.angle_beta   90.00
_cell.angle_gamma   90.00
#
_symmetry.space_group_name_H-M   'P 1'
#
loop_
_entity.id
_entity.type
_entity.pdbx_description
1 polymer ?
#
loop_
_entity_poly.entity_id
_entity_poly.type
_entity_poly.pdbx_seq_one_letter_code
_entity_poly.pdbx_strand_id
1 'polypeptide(L)'
;MATRMIIDPITRIEGHLRIEVELDATNTVRDAWSSITLWRGFETILKGRDPRDAGLITQRFCGVCTYVHYEASILACEDAFKVKAPTNARLVRNLISGAQYLYDHIMHFYHLHGLDWVDITSALKADPKKAVEMARAYCANPYNCSETHYKAVQQRLTKFVQSGRLGPFANAYWGNPSYKLPPEANLIVTSHYLDALQISKVAST
;
A
#
# COMPACT_ATOMS: atom_id res chain seq x y z
N MET A 1 17.27 -7.39 -33.33
CA MET A 1 16.76 -6.02 -33.17
C MET A 1 16.51 -5.79 -31.70
N ALA A 2 16.78 -4.60 -31.20
CA ALA A 2 16.42 -4.25 -29.83
C ALA A 2 14.89 -4.14 -29.73
N THR A 3 14.33 -4.73 -28.68
CA THR A 3 12.89 -4.67 -28.41
C THR A 3 12.65 -3.72 -27.25
N ARG A 4 11.83 -2.68 -27.46
CA ARG A 4 11.42 -1.76 -26.38
C ARG A 4 10.17 -2.32 -25.71
N MET A 5 10.25 -2.53 -24.40
CA MET A 5 9.13 -2.94 -23.54
C MET A 5 8.74 -1.77 -22.63
N ILE A 6 7.45 -1.53 -22.51
CA ILE A 6 6.88 -0.48 -21.65
C ILE A 6 6.02 -1.13 -20.59
N ILE A 7 6.25 -0.78 -19.33
CA ILE A 7 5.47 -1.21 -18.18
C ILE A 7 4.84 0.05 -17.58
N ASP A 8 3.55 0.24 -17.83
CA ASP A 8 2.82 1.46 -17.46
C ASP A 8 1.35 1.13 -17.15
N PRO A 9 0.90 1.35 -15.93
CA PRO A 9 1.66 1.75 -14.73
C PRO A 9 2.41 0.59 -14.06
N ILE A 10 3.41 0.93 -13.27
CA ILE A 10 3.94 -0.02 -12.26
C ILE A 10 2.90 -0.13 -11.15
N THR A 11 2.56 -1.37 -10.77
CA THR A 11 1.55 -1.67 -9.76
C THR A 11 2.17 -1.92 -8.38
N ARG A 12 1.35 -1.96 -7.33
CA ARG A 12 1.70 -2.18 -5.91
C ARG A 12 2.64 -1.15 -5.32
N ILE A 13 2.62 0.04 -5.89
CA ILE A 13 3.34 1.21 -5.37
C ILE A 13 2.35 2.37 -5.24
N GLU A 14 2.75 3.40 -4.51
CA GLU A 14 2.08 4.68 -4.58
C GLU A 14 2.78 5.57 -5.61
N GLY A 15 1.97 6.26 -6.45
CA GLY A 15 2.42 7.14 -7.51
C GLY A 15 2.30 6.52 -8.91
N HIS A 16 2.58 7.33 -9.93
CA HIS A 16 2.37 7.00 -11.34
C HIS A 16 3.69 6.71 -12.04
N LEU A 17 4.34 5.61 -11.63
CA LEU A 17 5.61 5.19 -12.20
C LEU A 17 5.40 4.43 -13.51
N ARG A 18 6.18 4.80 -14.52
CA ARG A 18 6.35 4.09 -15.78
C ARG A 18 7.80 3.64 -15.90
N ILE A 19 8.02 2.42 -16.31
CA ILE A 19 9.33 1.87 -16.63
C ILE A 19 9.36 1.48 -18.11
N GLU A 20 10.42 1.88 -18.78
CA GLU A 20 10.71 1.46 -20.14
C GLU A 20 12.06 0.73 -20.14
N VAL A 21 12.14 -0.39 -20.85
CA VAL A 21 13.39 -1.15 -20.97
C VAL A 21 13.66 -1.45 -22.43
N GLU A 22 14.93 -1.44 -22.79
CA GLU A 22 15.42 -1.93 -24.06
C GLU A 22 16.06 -3.31 -23.87
N LEU A 23 15.53 -4.29 -24.59
CA LEU A 23 15.99 -5.67 -24.56
C LEU A 23 16.80 -6.00 -25.80
N ASP A 24 17.89 -6.74 -25.64
CA ASP A 24 18.62 -7.29 -26.77
C ASP A 24 17.97 -8.60 -27.28
N ALA A 25 18.60 -9.23 -28.26
CA ALA A 25 18.12 -10.46 -28.88
C ALA A 25 18.08 -11.67 -27.90
N THR A 26 18.73 -11.57 -26.75
CA THR A 26 18.76 -12.60 -25.68
C THR A 26 17.82 -12.27 -24.53
N ASN A 27 16.95 -11.26 -24.67
CA ASN A 27 16.08 -10.73 -23.62
C ASN A 27 16.85 -10.15 -22.41
N THR A 28 18.10 -9.73 -22.62
CA THR A 28 18.86 -9.04 -21.58
C THR A 28 18.59 -7.54 -21.66
N VAL A 29 18.36 -6.90 -20.51
CA VAL A 29 18.14 -5.46 -20.42
C VAL A 29 19.46 -4.75 -20.77
N ARG A 30 19.43 -3.90 -21.80
CA ARG A 30 20.53 -3.05 -22.24
C ARG A 30 20.49 -1.67 -21.67
N ASP A 31 19.27 -1.13 -21.59
CA ASP A 31 19.02 0.17 -21.01
C ASP A 31 17.65 0.23 -20.37
N ALA A 32 17.44 1.15 -19.41
CA ALA A 32 16.19 1.30 -18.70
C ALA A 32 15.95 2.76 -18.31
N TRP A 33 14.70 3.19 -18.44
CA TRP A 33 14.24 4.53 -18.08
C TRP A 33 13.09 4.45 -17.12
N SER A 34 13.09 5.32 -16.11
CA SER A 34 11.94 5.56 -15.25
C SER A 34 11.38 6.95 -15.49
N SER A 35 10.07 7.05 -15.49
CA SER A 35 9.37 8.33 -15.60
C SER A 35 8.11 8.33 -14.74
N ILE A 36 7.65 9.52 -14.37
CA ILE A 36 6.38 9.75 -13.72
C ILE A 36 5.48 10.56 -14.64
N THR A 37 4.20 10.22 -14.68
CA THR A 37 3.22 10.92 -15.53
C THR A 37 2.63 12.15 -14.85
N LEU A 38 2.83 12.29 -13.54
CA LEU A 38 2.36 13.41 -12.73
C LEU A 38 3.53 14.21 -12.14
N TRP A 39 3.94 15.26 -12.84
CA TRP A 39 4.93 16.21 -12.33
C TRP A 39 4.24 17.39 -11.65
N ARG A 40 4.62 17.69 -10.40
CA ARG A 40 4.06 18.79 -9.61
C ARG A 40 5.06 19.91 -9.32
N GLY A 41 6.27 19.83 -9.86
CA GLY A 41 7.27 20.88 -9.82
C GLY A 41 7.89 21.15 -8.44
N PHE A 42 7.96 20.17 -7.55
CA PHE A 42 8.52 20.34 -6.20
C PHE A 42 9.98 20.82 -6.23
N GLU A 43 10.77 20.37 -7.18
CA GLU A 43 12.14 20.83 -7.40
C GLU A 43 12.20 22.34 -7.69
N THR A 44 11.24 22.83 -8.47
CA THR A 44 11.12 24.24 -8.80
C THR A 44 10.59 25.04 -7.61
N ILE A 45 9.63 24.50 -6.85
CA ILE A 45 9.05 25.12 -5.66
C ILE A 45 10.12 25.30 -4.57
N LEU A 46 11.02 24.33 -4.39
CA LEU A 46 12.07 24.38 -3.38
C LEU A 46 13.22 25.32 -3.73
N LYS A 47 13.42 25.58 -5.01
CA LYS A 47 14.53 26.42 -5.46
C LYS A 47 14.42 27.84 -4.92
N GLY A 48 15.46 28.28 -4.21
CA GLY A 48 15.53 29.61 -3.62
C GLY A 48 14.77 29.78 -2.30
N ARG A 49 14.20 28.69 -1.74
CA ARG A 49 13.57 28.72 -0.41
C ARG A 49 14.56 28.41 0.70
N ASP A 50 14.18 28.78 1.91
CA ASP A 50 14.95 28.42 3.10
C ASP A 50 14.95 26.88 3.24
N PRO A 51 16.11 26.23 3.33
CA PRO A 51 16.17 24.78 3.47
C PRO A 51 15.50 24.25 4.75
N ARG A 52 15.31 25.09 5.77
CA ARG A 52 14.57 24.73 6.99
C ARG A 52 13.08 24.47 6.73
N ASP A 53 12.53 25.08 5.68
CA ASP A 53 11.13 24.86 5.27
C ASP A 53 10.96 23.66 4.34
N ALA A 54 12.07 23.10 3.83
CA ALA A 54 12.02 22.02 2.83
C ALA A 54 11.23 20.81 3.31
N GLY A 55 11.37 20.41 4.58
CA GLY A 55 10.62 19.29 5.15
C GLY A 55 9.11 19.48 5.08
N LEU A 56 8.61 20.69 5.39
CA LEU A 56 7.18 21.02 5.35
C LEU A 56 6.62 20.99 3.92
N ILE A 57 7.45 21.22 2.92
CA ILE A 57 7.08 21.19 1.52
C ILE A 57 7.15 19.74 0.99
N THR A 58 8.26 19.04 1.24
CA THR A 58 8.49 17.69 0.70
C THR A 58 7.52 16.65 1.26
N GLN A 59 7.05 16.80 2.50
CA GLN A 59 6.01 15.92 3.04
C GLN A 59 4.73 15.89 2.17
N ARG A 60 4.53 16.87 1.30
CA ARG A 60 3.38 16.93 0.39
C ARG A 60 3.58 16.19 -0.92
N PHE A 61 4.71 15.51 -1.12
CA PHE A 61 4.90 14.63 -2.26
C PHE A 61 3.90 13.49 -2.25
N CYS A 62 3.64 12.93 -1.06
CA CYS A 62 2.81 11.77 -0.88
C CYS A 62 1.94 11.92 0.38
N GLY A 63 0.65 11.63 0.25
CA GLY A 63 -0.28 11.60 1.38
C GLY A 63 -0.25 10.30 2.17
N VAL A 64 0.33 9.23 1.61
CA VAL A 64 0.47 7.92 2.25
C VAL A 64 1.76 7.84 3.05
N CYS A 65 2.90 8.27 2.48
CA CYS A 65 4.22 8.21 3.08
C CYS A 65 4.75 9.61 3.50
N THR A 66 3.87 10.47 3.97
CA THR A 66 4.12 11.89 4.28
C THR A 66 5.34 12.10 5.16
N TYR A 67 5.43 11.36 6.27
CA TYR A 67 6.51 11.51 7.23
C TYR A 67 7.88 11.14 6.66
N VAL A 68 7.96 10.09 5.84
CA VAL A 68 9.23 9.64 5.26
C VAL A 68 9.86 10.71 4.36
N HIS A 69 9.05 11.43 3.57
CA HIS A 69 9.54 12.56 2.77
C HIS A 69 10.00 13.73 3.63
N TYR A 70 9.28 14.01 4.73
CA TYR A 70 9.70 15.01 5.71
C TYR A 70 11.04 14.64 6.32
N GLU A 71 11.18 13.42 6.84
CA GLU A 71 12.39 12.92 7.49
C GLU A 71 13.59 12.93 6.54
N ALA A 72 13.42 12.44 5.31
CA ALA A 72 14.47 12.44 4.30
C ALA A 72 15.00 13.86 4.02
N SER A 73 14.10 14.84 3.94
CA SER A 73 14.47 16.25 3.77
C SER A 73 15.24 16.80 4.97
N ILE A 74 14.81 16.49 6.19
CA ILE A 74 15.49 16.93 7.40
C ILE A 74 16.89 16.30 7.49
N LEU A 75 17.03 15.02 7.20
CA LEU A 75 18.33 14.34 7.21
C LEU A 75 19.29 14.94 6.16
N ALA A 76 18.78 15.25 4.97
CA ALA A 76 19.56 15.92 3.93
C ALA A 76 20.04 17.32 4.37
N CYS A 77 19.19 18.09 5.05
CA CYS A 77 19.55 19.41 5.59
C CYS A 77 20.56 19.28 6.74
N GLU A 78 20.39 18.34 7.65
CA GLU A 78 21.33 18.06 8.74
C GLU A 78 22.72 17.68 8.20
N ASP A 79 22.76 16.86 7.15
CA ASP A 79 24.03 16.54 6.50
C ASP A 79 24.66 17.75 5.81
N ALA A 80 23.89 18.55 5.11
CA ALA A 80 24.38 19.77 4.45
C ALA A 80 24.95 20.77 5.45
N PHE A 81 24.27 20.98 6.59
CA PHE A 81 24.69 21.90 7.64
C PHE A 81 25.74 21.30 8.59
N LYS A 82 26.05 20.00 8.47
CA LYS A 82 26.94 19.26 9.36
C LYS A 82 26.53 19.33 10.83
N VAL A 83 25.23 19.36 11.08
CA VAL A 83 24.64 19.33 12.42
C VAL A 83 24.16 17.94 12.78
N LYS A 84 24.10 17.65 14.08
CA LYS A 84 23.55 16.39 14.61
C LYS A 84 22.39 16.65 15.51
N ALA A 85 21.29 15.97 15.29
CA ALA A 85 20.12 16.05 16.17
C ALA A 85 20.49 15.57 17.60
N PRO A 86 20.01 16.24 18.65
CA PRO A 86 20.12 15.74 20.02
C PRO A 86 19.52 14.34 20.20
N THR A 87 20.00 13.60 21.19
CA THR A 87 19.56 12.22 21.43
C THR A 87 18.05 12.09 21.55
N ASN A 88 17.39 12.96 22.31
CA ASN A 88 15.95 12.91 22.47
C ASN A 88 15.20 13.18 21.16
N ALA A 89 15.69 14.11 20.33
CA ALA A 89 15.09 14.35 19.01
C ALA A 89 15.18 13.11 18.12
N ARG A 90 16.33 12.40 18.14
CA ARG A 90 16.47 11.12 17.41
C ARG A 90 15.52 10.05 17.92
N LEU A 91 15.35 9.91 19.24
CA LEU A 91 14.43 8.95 19.82
C LEU A 91 12.98 9.23 19.42
N VAL A 92 12.55 10.50 19.47
CA VAL A 92 11.21 10.89 19.03
C VAL A 92 11.01 10.60 17.54
N ARG A 93 11.98 10.94 16.69
CA ARG A 93 11.93 10.59 15.25
C ARG A 93 11.82 9.08 15.04
N ASN A 94 12.62 8.30 15.75
CA ASN A 94 12.56 6.84 15.64
C ASN A 94 11.20 6.26 16.05
N LEU A 95 10.52 6.85 17.04
CA LEU A 95 9.16 6.43 17.42
C LEU A 95 8.16 6.76 16.32
N ILE A 96 8.25 7.94 15.72
CA ILE A 96 7.38 8.34 14.61
C ILE A 96 7.65 7.46 13.39
N SER A 97 8.93 7.24 13.04
CA SER A 97 9.32 6.32 11.95
C SER A 97 8.82 4.90 12.21
N GLY A 98 8.88 4.44 13.46
CA GLY A 98 8.35 3.12 13.85
C GLY A 98 6.85 3.00 13.67
N ALA A 99 6.08 4.03 14.00
CA ALA A 99 4.63 4.07 13.77
C ALA A 99 4.31 4.06 12.26
N GLN A 100 5.03 4.88 11.47
CA GLN A 100 4.90 4.89 10.01
C GLN A 100 5.27 3.52 9.40
N TYR A 101 6.34 2.89 9.89
CA TYR A 101 6.76 1.56 9.44
C TYR A 101 5.67 0.51 9.63
N LEU A 102 5.06 0.45 10.81
CA LEU A 102 3.95 -0.46 11.08
C LEU A 102 2.73 -0.18 10.20
N TYR A 103 2.38 1.09 10.05
CA TYR A 103 1.30 1.53 9.18
C TYR A 103 1.54 1.10 7.73
N ASP A 104 2.72 1.38 7.19
CA ASP A 104 3.03 1.12 5.78
C ASP A 104 3.03 -0.37 5.45
N HIS A 105 3.54 -1.22 6.34
CA HIS A 105 3.53 -2.67 6.12
C HIS A 105 2.11 -3.25 6.07
N ILE A 106 1.25 -2.82 6.99
CA ILE A 106 -0.15 -3.26 7.04
C ILE A 106 -0.91 -2.76 5.80
N MET A 107 -0.76 -1.48 5.49
CA MET A 107 -1.40 -0.86 4.35
C MET A 107 -0.94 -1.49 3.03
N HIS A 108 0.36 -1.69 2.86
CA HIS A 108 0.92 -2.25 1.63
C HIS A 108 0.45 -3.69 1.42
N PHE A 109 0.49 -4.51 2.47
CA PHE A 109 0.05 -5.91 2.38
C PHE A 109 -1.43 -6.02 2.03
N TYR A 110 -2.31 -5.36 2.78
CA TYR A 110 -3.75 -5.51 2.60
C TYR A 110 -4.30 -4.64 1.46
N HIS A 111 -3.92 -3.37 1.39
CA HIS A 111 -4.55 -2.43 0.48
C HIS A 111 -3.92 -2.39 -0.91
N LEU A 112 -2.64 -2.73 -1.04
CA LEU A 112 -1.97 -2.79 -2.34
C LEU A 112 -1.85 -4.23 -2.86
N HIS A 113 -1.36 -5.18 -2.06
CA HIS A 113 -1.17 -6.56 -2.50
C HIS A 113 -2.41 -7.44 -2.37
N GLY A 114 -3.22 -7.27 -1.31
CA GLY A 114 -4.31 -8.18 -0.99
C GLY A 114 -5.29 -8.38 -2.13
N LEU A 115 -5.60 -7.32 -2.86
CA LEU A 115 -6.56 -7.35 -3.97
C LEU A 115 -6.09 -8.14 -5.20
N ASP A 116 -4.83 -8.52 -5.27
CA ASP A 116 -4.34 -9.39 -6.35
C ASP A 116 -4.73 -10.85 -6.15
N TRP A 117 -5.02 -11.24 -4.93
CA TRP A 117 -5.28 -12.61 -4.54
C TRP A 117 -6.71 -12.84 -4.10
N VAL A 118 -7.39 -11.79 -3.64
CA VAL A 118 -8.68 -11.85 -2.95
C VAL A 118 -9.81 -11.43 -3.85
N ASP A 119 -10.74 -12.35 -4.07
CA ASP A 119 -12.01 -12.11 -4.72
C ASP A 119 -13.07 -11.74 -3.67
N ILE A 120 -13.36 -10.45 -3.55
CA ILE A 120 -14.36 -9.94 -2.61
C ILE A 120 -15.76 -10.50 -2.91
N THR A 121 -16.11 -10.72 -4.16
CA THR A 121 -17.42 -11.24 -4.53
C THR A 121 -17.57 -12.71 -4.16
N SER A 122 -16.48 -13.48 -4.21
CA SER A 122 -16.43 -14.86 -3.74
C SER A 122 -16.62 -14.98 -2.23
N ALA A 123 -16.16 -14.00 -1.45
CA ALA A 123 -16.35 -13.97 0.01
C ALA A 123 -17.83 -14.02 0.44
N LEU A 124 -18.76 -13.55 -0.41
CA LEU A 124 -20.20 -13.63 -0.15
C LEU A 124 -20.73 -15.07 -0.15
N LYS A 125 -20.05 -16.00 -0.80
CA LYS A 125 -20.42 -17.43 -0.89
C LYS A 125 -19.84 -18.26 0.25
N ALA A 126 -18.98 -17.67 1.08
CA ALA A 126 -18.31 -18.37 2.17
C ALA A 126 -19.29 -18.80 3.27
N ASP A 127 -19.00 -19.95 3.88
CA ASP A 127 -19.61 -20.34 5.14
C ASP A 127 -18.83 -19.70 6.30
N PRO A 128 -19.43 -18.79 7.10
CA PRO A 128 -18.75 -18.13 8.20
C PRO A 128 -18.19 -19.10 9.27
N LYS A 129 -18.85 -20.23 9.50
CA LYS A 129 -18.39 -21.25 10.45
C LYS A 129 -17.10 -21.92 9.93
N LYS A 130 -17.10 -22.33 8.66
CA LYS A 130 -15.89 -22.88 8.03
C LYS A 130 -14.75 -21.86 7.94
N ALA A 131 -15.07 -20.58 7.75
CA ALA A 131 -14.06 -19.53 7.80
C ALA A 131 -13.39 -19.44 9.19
N VAL A 132 -14.17 -19.58 10.29
CA VAL A 132 -13.60 -19.67 11.65
C VAL A 132 -12.70 -20.88 11.80
N GLU A 133 -13.13 -22.06 11.35
CA GLU A 133 -12.36 -23.29 11.41
C GLU A 133 -11.04 -23.15 10.62
N MET A 134 -11.12 -22.63 9.42
CA MET A 134 -9.96 -22.37 8.55
C MET A 134 -8.99 -21.37 9.22
N ALA A 135 -9.45 -20.23 9.71
CA ALA A 135 -8.60 -19.24 10.34
C ALA A 135 -7.84 -19.84 11.56
N ARG A 136 -8.51 -20.65 12.38
CA ARG A 136 -7.90 -21.33 13.53
C ARG A 136 -6.92 -22.42 13.14
N ALA A 137 -7.09 -23.05 11.98
CA ALA A 137 -6.14 -24.03 11.48
C ALA A 137 -4.79 -23.41 11.10
N TYR A 138 -4.77 -22.14 10.68
CA TYR A 138 -3.55 -21.43 10.29
C TYR A 138 -2.96 -20.53 11.39
N CYS A 139 -3.76 -20.14 12.37
CA CYS A 139 -3.33 -19.27 13.47
C CYS A 139 -4.01 -19.69 14.79
N ALA A 140 -3.22 -19.90 15.84
CA ALA A 140 -3.74 -20.30 17.14
C ALA A 140 -4.69 -19.26 17.76
N ASN A 141 -4.41 -17.97 17.55
CA ASN A 141 -5.21 -16.85 18.04
C ASN A 141 -5.51 -15.85 16.92
N PRO A 142 -6.38 -16.18 15.97
CA PRO A 142 -6.70 -15.29 14.87
C PRO A 142 -7.50 -14.08 15.35
N TYR A 143 -7.12 -12.90 14.86
CA TYR A 143 -7.79 -11.64 15.20
C TYR A 143 -9.23 -11.62 14.65
N ASN A 144 -10.17 -11.09 15.43
CA ASN A 144 -11.59 -10.95 15.05
C ASN A 144 -12.23 -12.22 14.44
N CYS A 145 -11.80 -13.41 14.91
CA CYS A 145 -12.23 -14.70 14.37
C CYS A 145 -13.48 -15.22 15.08
N SER A 146 -14.64 -14.81 14.63
CA SER A 146 -15.92 -15.37 15.08
C SER A 146 -16.93 -15.45 13.95
N GLU A 147 -17.86 -16.41 14.07
CA GLU A 147 -18.94 -16.55 13.10
C GLU A 147 -19.79 -15.27 12.99
N THR A 148 -20.08 -14.64 14.13
CA THR A 148 -20.82 -13.36 14.16
C THR A 148 -20.08 -12.26 13.43
N HIS A 149 -18.78 -12.15 13.61
CA HIS A 149 -17.95 -11.16 12.92
C HIS A 149 -17.96 -11.39 11.40
N TYR A 150 -17.72 -12.62 10.95
CA TYR A 150 -17.71 -12.92 9.51
C TYR A 150 -19.09 -12.72 8.85
N LYS A 151 -20.20 -13.02 9.56
CA LYS A 151 -21.55 -12.68 9.10
C LYS A 151 -21.75 -11.16 8.95
N ALA A 152 -21.25 -10.36 9.89
CA ALA A 152 -21.31 -8.90 9.80
C ALA A 152 -20.49 -8.36 8.62
N VAL A 153 -19.30 -8.93 8.37
CA VAL A 153 -18.50 -8.61 7.18
C VAL A 153 -19.25 -8.94 5.90
N GLN A 154 -19.85 -10.13 5.78
CA GLN A 154 -20.64 -10.49 4.61
C GLN A 154 -21.83 -9.56 4.39
N GLN A 155 -22.55 -9.18 5.43
CA GLN A 155 -23.67 -8.22 5.32
C GLN A 155 -23.19 -6.86 4.80
N ARG A 156 -22.03 -6.38 5.28
CA ARG A 156 -21.41 -5.14 4.77
C ARG A 156 -21.04 -5.26 3.30
N LEU A 157 -20.41 -6.36 2.91
CA LEU A 157 -20.02 -6.64 1.52
C LEU A 157 -21.24 -6.76 0.60
N THR A 158 -22.31 -7.42 1.04
CA THR A 158 -23.55 -7.56 0.27
C THR A 158 -24.11 -6.20 -0.13
N LYS A 159 -24.21 -5.28 0.83
CA LYS A 159 -24.66 -3.90 0.56
C LYS A 159 -23.76 -3.19 -0.43
N PHE A 160 -22.45 -3.39 -0.30
CA PHE A 160 -21.46 -2.79 -1.18
C PHE A 160 -21.57 -3.33 -2.61
N VAL A 161 -21.63 -4.65 -2.79
CA VAL A 161 -21.77 -5.30 -4.10
C VAL A 161 -23.09 -4.91 -4.77
N GLN A 162 -24.20 -4.88 -4.00
CA GLN A 162 -25.51 -4.46 -4.50
C GLN A 162 -25.56 -3.00 -4.97
N SER A 163 -24.67 -2.15 -4.45
CA SER A 163 -24.57 -0.76 -4.91
C SER A 163 -24.01 -0.62 -6.33
N GLY A 164 -23.45 -1.69 -6.91
CA GLY A 164 -22.79 -1.68 -8.23
C GLY A 164 -21.48 -0.89 -8.29
N ARG A 165 -20.98 -0.38 -7.17
CA ARG A 165 -19.79 0.49 -7.10
C ARG A 165 -18.56 -0.29 -6.66
N LEU A 166 -18.22 -1.37 -7.34
CA LEU A 166 -17.10 -2.23 -6.93
C LEU A 166 -15.74 -1.54 -7.11
N GLY A 167 -15.59 -0.66 -8.11
CA GLY A 167 -14.32 0.03 -8.34
C GLY A 167 -13.13 -0.93 -8.41
N PRO A 168 -12.07 -0.69 -7.64
CA PRO A 168 -10.86 -1.53 -7.64
C PRO A 168 -11.11 -2.96 -7.11
N PHE A 169 -12.26 -3.24 -6.52
CA PHE A 169 -12.65 -4.59 -6.07
C PHE A 169 -13.36 -5.41 -7.15
N ALA A 170 -13.53 -4.89 -8.34
CA ALA A 170 -14.07 -5.62 -9.47
C ALA A 170 -13.02 -6.58 -10.02
N ASN A 171 -13.18 -7.88 -9.80
CA ASN A 171 -12.21 -8.91 -10.23
C ASN A 171 -11.97 -8.90 -11.74
N ALA A 172 -13.00 -8.58 -12.51
CA ALA A 172 -12.90 -8.46 -13.96
C ALA A 172 -11.91 -7.38 -14.42
N TYR A 173 -11.52 -6.46 -13.53
CA TYR A 173 -10.59 -5.39 -13.86
C TYR A 173 -9.22 -5.92 -14.28
N TRP A 174 -8.70 -6.96 -13.58
CA TRP A 174 -7.37 -7.50 -13.87
C TRP A 174 -7.38 -8.80 -14.66
N GLY A 175 -8.49 -9.54 -14.68
CA GLY A 175 -8.54 -10.88 -15.24
C GLY A 175 -7.48 -11.82 -14.63
N ASN A 176 -7.18 -11.64 -13.35
CA ASN A 176 -6.01 -12.23 -12.72
C ASN A 176 -6.20 -13.75 -12.49
N PRO A 177 -5.32 -14.62 -13.04
CA PRO A 177 -5.40 -16.06 -12.81
C PRO A 177 -5.10 -16.47 -11.37
N SER A 178 -4.63 -15.56 -10.53
CA SER A 178 -4.32 -15.80 -9.10
C SER A 178 -5.54 -15.82 -8.19
N TYR A 179 -6.74 -15.46 -8.67
CA TYR A 179 -8.00 -15.57 -7.91
C TYR A 179 -8.43 -17.04 -7.77
N LYS A 180 -7.68 -17.79 -6.95
CA LYS A 180 -7.90 -19.23 -6.72
C LYS A 180 -8.21 -19.56 -5.25
N LEU A 181 -8.32 -18.55 -4.40
CA LEU A 181 -8.64 -18.78 -2.98
C LEU A 181 -10.09 -19.29 -2.84
N PRO A 182 -10.32 -20.24 -1.91
CA PRO A 182 -11.68 -20.64 -1.58
C PRO A 182 -12.46 -19.48 -0.95
N PRO A 183 -13.80 -19.51 -1.00
CA PRO A 183 -14.63 -18.42 -0.47
C PRO A 183 -14.32 -18.04 0.98
N GLU A 184 -14.03 -19.04 1.83
CA GLU A 184 -13.69 -18.84 3.23
C GLU A 184 -12.40 -18.06 3.41
N ALA A 185 -11.36 -18.37 2.63
CA ALA A 185 -10.10 -17.59 2.64
C ALA A 185 -10.32 -16.17 2.13
N ASN A 186 -11.12 -15.99 1.08
CA ASN A 186 -11.50 -14.66 0.60
C ASN A 186 -12.23 -13.86 1.68
N LEU A 187 -13.12 -14.48 2.46
CA LEU A 187 -13.83 -13.84 3.56
C LEU A 187 -12.87 -13.43 4.70
N ILE A 188 -11.96 -14.31 5.08
CA ILE A 188 -10.95 -14.04 6.12
C ILE A 188 -10.09 -12.85 5.74
N VAL A 189 -9.50 -12.87 4.53
CA VAL A 189 -8.59 -11.79 4.10
C VAL A 189 -9.35 -10.48 3.87
N THR A 190 -10.59 -10.54 3.38
CA THR A 190 -11.44 -9.35 3.26
C THR A 190 -11.77 -8.75 4.63
N SER A 191 -12.02 -9.58 5.63
CA SER A 191 -12.19 -9.12 7.03
C SER A 191 -10.95 -8.37 7.51
N HIS A 192 -9.76 -8.95 7.33
CA HIS A 192 -8.49 -8.32 7.69
C HIS A 192 -8.23 -7.02 6.90
N TYR A 193 -8.62 -6.96 5.64
CA TYR A 193 -8.54 -5.72 4.85
C TYR A 193 -9.35 -4.58 5.50
N LEU A 194 -10.56 -4.89 5.98
CA LEU A 194 -11.42 -3.91 6.65
C LEU A 194 -10.84 -3.51 8.02
N ASP A 195 -10.27 -4.44 8.76
CA ASP A 195 -9.59 -4.17 10.03
C ASP A 195 -8.32 -3.33 9.82
N ALA A 196 -7.56 -3.61 8.76
CA ALA A 196 -6.39 -2.83 8.38
C ALA A 196 -6.71 -1.34 8.12
N LEU A 197 -7.89 -1.02 7.57
CA LEU A 197 -8.35 0.36 7.43
C LEU A 197 -8.51 1.06 8.78
N GLN A 198 -8.97 0.35 9.82
CA GLN A 198 -9.11 0.92 11.17
C GLN A 198 -7.75 1.11 11.83
N ILE A 199 -6.85 0.13 11.69
CA ILE A 199 -5.48 0.22 12.21
C ILE A 199 -4.74 1.39 11.56
N SER A 200 -4.86 1.55 10.25
CA SER A 200 -4.29 2.68 9.53
C SER A 200 -4.77 4.04 10.07
N LYS A 201 -6.05 4.14 10.40
CA LYS A 201 -6.61 5.36 11.03
C LYS A 201 -5.99 5.63 12.40
N VAL A 202 -5.81 4.61 13.24
CA VAL A 202 -5.23 4.77 14.58
C VAL A 202 -3.75 5.13 14.50
N ALA A 203 -3.00 4.52 13.58
CA ALA A 203 -1.56 4.78 13.44
C ALA A 203 -1.26 6.19 12.86
N SER A 204 -2.23 6.84 12.24
CA SER A 204 -2.08 8.18 11.66
C SER A 204 -2.51 9.31 12.60
N THR A 205 -3.02 9.00 13.78
CA THR A 205 -3.41 9.96 14.85
C THR A 205 -2.37 10.01 15.95
#